data_2fa0c7eb11115945bdce53f8e076c6f2
#
_entry.id   2fa0c7eb11115945bdce53f8e076c6f2
#
_cell.length_a   1.000
_cell.length_b   1.000
_cell.length_c   1.000
_cell.angle_alpha   90.00
_cell.angle_beta   90.00
_cell.angle_gamma   90.00
#
_symmetry.space_group_name_H-M   'P 1'
#
loop_
_entity.id
_entity.type
_entity.pdbx_description
1 polymer ?
#
loop_
_entity_poly.entity_id
_entity_poly.type
_entity_poly.pdbx_seq_one_letter_code
_entity_poly.pdbx_strand_id
1 'polypeptide(L)' 'MKVYLVMEICDDEYFCREVVFVASTYDKAWEWIEAHGGQQIVVGWNGKSLPYYIVDEWRIDV' A
#
# COMPACT_ATOMS: atom_id res chain seq x y z
N MET A 1 15.27 7.10 12.57
CA MET A 1 14.10 6.21 12.74
C MET A 1 13.57 5.81 11.37
N LYS A 2 13.23 4.55 11.20
CA LYS A 2 12.60 4.07 9.96
C LYS A 2 11.11 3.87 10.18
N VAL A 3 10.33 4.26 9.21
CA VAL A 3 8.90 3.98 9.18
C VAL A 3 8.55 3.33 7.84
N TYR A 4 7.47 2.59 7.84
CA TYR A 4 6.99 1.88 6.65
C TYR A 4 5.61 2.40 6.32
N LEU A 5 5.50 2.98 5.14
CA LEU A 5 4.25 3.55 4.68
C LEU A 5 3.52 2.51 3.83
N VAL A 6 2.30 2.22 4.21
CA VAL A 6 1.42 1.41 3.37
C VAL A 6 0.65 2.37 2.49
N MET A 7 0.81 2.23 1.19
CA MET A 7 0.14 3.07 0.22
C MET A 7 -0.83 2.25 -0.60
N GLU A 8 -2.02 2.79 -0.76
CA GLU A 8 -3.02 2.24 -1.67
C GLU A 8 -2.81 2.84 -3.05
N ILE A 9 -2.67 1.99 -4.03
CA ILE A 9 -2.50 2.39 -5.41
C ILE A 9 -3.76 2.02 -6.16
N CYS A 10 -4.43 3.02 -6.65
CA CYS A 10 -5.56 2.84 -7.55
C CYS A 10 -5.02 2.93 -8.97
N ASP A 11 -5.23 1.89 -9.74
CA ASP A 11 -4.87 1.91 -11.14
C ASP A 11 -5.99 2.57 -11.94
N ASP A 12 -6.07 3.86 -11.78
CA ASP A 12 -6.92 4.69 -12.60
C ASP A 12 -6.01 5.51 -13.52
N GLU A 13 -6.57 6.13 -14.54
CA GLU A 13 -5.84 7.00 -15.48
C GLU A 13 -5.04 8.09 -14.77
N TYR A 14 -5.33 8.31 -13.50
CA TYR A 14 -4.63 9.22 -12.64
C TYR A 14 -3.96 8.42 -11.54
N PHE A 15 -2.65 8.56 -11.40
CA PHE A 15 -1.87 7.91 -10.35
C PHE A 15 -2.39 8.32 -8.97
N CYS A 16 -3.29 7.53 -8.42
CA CYS A 16 -3.74 7.71 -7.06
C CYS A 16 -2.82 6.94 -6.14
N ARG A 17 -2.00 7.66 -5.40
CA ARG A 17 -1.21 7.09 -4.31
C ARG A 17 -1.65 7.74 -3.02
N GLU A 18 -2.15 6.95 -2.11
CA GLU A 18 -2.59 7.46 -0.84
C GLU A 18 -1.97 6.64 0.28
N VAL A 19 -1.37 7.33 1.25
CA VAL A 19 -0.85 6.67 2.44
C VAL A 19 -2.03 6.35 3.33
N VAL A 20 -2.26 5.06 3.57
CA VAL A 20 -3.40 4.60 4.36
C VAL A 20 -2.99 4.11 5.74
N PHE A 21 -1.71 3.80 5.94
CA PHE A 21 -1.22 3.34 7.22
C PHE A 21 0.28 3.59 7.33
N VAL A 22 0.74 3.88 8.54
CA VAL A 22 2.17 4.04 8.84
C VAL A 22 2.53 3.05 9.93
N ALA A 23 3.49 2.19 9.67
CA ALA A 23 3.92 1.16 10.60
C ALA A 23 5.36 1.41 11.05
N SER A 24 5.66 1.00 12.27
CA SER A 24 7.02 1.10 12.81
C SER A 24 7.92 -0.04 12.36
N THR A 25 7.34 -1.14 11.88
CA THR A 25 8.10 -2.29 11.37
C THR A 25 7.48 -2.77 10.06
N TYR A 26 8.31 -3.44 9.28
CA TYR A 26 7.87 -4.04 8.03
C TYR A 26 6.77 -5.09 8.25
N ASP A 27 6.91 -5.90 9.29
CA ASP A 27 5.94 -6.93 9.62
C ASP A 27 4.57 -6.35 9.95
N LYS A 28 4.54 -5.24 10.68
CA LYS A 28 3.29 -4.58 11.02
C LYS A 28 2.59 -3.99 9.80
N ALA A 29 3.37 -3.50 8.85
CA ALA A 29 2.81 -3.02 7.58
C ALA A 29 2.10 -4.16 6.84
N TRP A 30 2.72 -5.31 6.75
CA TRP A 30 2.13 -6.47 6.08
C TRP A 30 0.94 -7.04 6.84
N GLU A 31 0.98 -7.04 8.17
CA GLU A 31 -0.18 -7.43 8.97
C GLU A 31 -1.41 -6.58 8.65
N TRP A 32 -1.18 -5.28 8.52
CA TRP A 32 -2.26 -4.36 8.16
C TRP A 32 -2.82 -4.68 6.78
N ILE A 33 -1.95 -4.93 5.81
CA ILE A 33 -2.36 -5.27 4.44
C ILE A 33 -3.18 -6.57 4.44
N GLU A 34 -2.74 -7.59 5.15
CA GLU A 34 -3.45 -8.86 5.24
C GLU A 34 -4.81 -8.71 5.89
N ALA A 35 -4.91 -7.88 6.91
CA ALA A 35 -6.17 -7.60 7.57
C ALA A 35 -7.17 -6.86 6.67
N HIS A 36 -6.68 -6.19 5.63
CA HIS A 36 -7.50 -5.40 4.70
C HIS A 36 -7.64 -6.06 3.33
N GLY A 37 -7.51 -7.38 3.26
CA GLY A 37 -7.77 -8.13 2.03
C GLY A 37 -6.54 -8.58 1.26
N GLY A 38 -5.35 -8.25 1.75
CA GLY A 38 -4.11 -8.67 1.12
C GLY A 38 -3.74 -7.83 -0.10
N GLN A 39 -2.56 -8.10 -0.62
CA GLN A 39 -2.07 -7.44 -1.83
C GLN A 39 -2.70 -8.13 -3.04
N GLN A 40 -3.74 -7.55 -3.56
CA GLN A 40 -4.40 -8.09 -4.74
C GLN A 40 -4.10 -7.22 -5.96
N ILE A 41 -3.37 -7.79 -6.89
CA ILE A 41 -3.26 -7.22 -8.23
C ILE A 41 -4.28 -7.97 -9.08
N VAL A 42 -5.45 -7.43 -9.23
CA VAL A 42 -6.44 -8.00 -10.15
C VAL A 42 -6.53 -7.09 -11.33
N VAL A 43 -5.92 -7.51 -12.42
CA VAL A 43 -6.15 -6.87 -13.71
C VAL A 43 -7.49 -7.39 -14.21
N GLY A 44 -8.52 -6.61 -14.01
CA GLY A 44 -9.84 -6.98 -14.45
C GLY A 44 -9.96 -6.98 -15.97
N TRP A 45 -10.82 -7.82 -16.46
CA TRP A 45 -11.20 -7.95 -17.88
C TRP A 45 -11.60 -6.63 -18.50
N ASN A 46 -12.05 -5.68 -17.71
CA ASN A 46 -12.63 -4.43 -18.15
C ASN A 46 -11.69 -3.24 -17.98
N GLY A 47 -10.41 -3.50 -17.73
CA GLY A 47 -9.48 -2.44 -17.38
C GLY A 47 -9.75 -1.84 -16.01
N LYS A 48 -10.60 -2.45 -15.21
CA LYS A 48 -10.80 -2.06 -13.83
C LYS A 48 -9.82 -2.83 -12.96
N SER A 49 -8.77 -2.16 -12.55
CA SER A 49 -7.86 -2.71 -11.57
C SER A 49 -8.38 -2.41 -10.18
N LEU A 50 -8.28 -3.41 -9.32
CA LEU A 50 -8.60 -3.23 -7.91
C LEU A 50 -7.42 -2.54 -7.22
N PRO A 51 -7.68 -1.76 -6.17
CA PRO A 51 -6.61 -1.16 -5.40
C PRO A 51 -5.67 -2.24 -4.86
N TYR A 52 -4.39 -1.96 -4.92
CA TYR A 52 -3.39 -2.82 -4.29
C TYR A 52 -2.53 -1.99 -3.35
N TYR A 53 -1.90 -2.66 -2.41
CA TYR A 53 -1.09 -1.98 -1.41
C TYR A 53 0.37 -2.23 -1.66
N ILE A 54 1.19 -1.20 -1.45
CA ILE A 54 2.64 -1.31 -1.44
C ILE A 54 3.19 -0.81 -0.13
N VAL A 55 4.36 -1.29 0.24
CA VAL A 55 5.07 -0.84 1.43
C VAL A 55 6.31 -0.08 0.99
N ASP A 56 6.43 1.16 1.45
CA ASP A 56 7.57 2.01 1.16
C ASP A 56 8.31 2.32 2.46
N GLU A 57 9.63 2.19 2.43
CA GLU A 57 10.47 2.46 3.60
C GLU A 57 10.91 3.91 3.58
N TRP A 58 10.68 4.61 4.67
CA TRP A 58 11.09 5.99 4.83
C TRP A 58 11.95 6.15 6.06
N ARG A 59 13.00 6.95 5.93
CA ARG A 59 13.82 7.34 7.07
C ARG A 59 13.39 8.71 7.53
N ILE A 60 13.13 8.79 8.83
CA ILE A 60 12.83 10.06 9.48
C ILE A 60 14.08 10.46 10.24
N ASP A 61 14.63 11.60 9.88
CA ASP A 61 15.73 12.23 10.61
C ASP A 61 15.14 12.94 11.82
N VAL A 62 15.39 12.36 12.97
CA VAL A 62 14.94 12.95 14.23
C VAL A 62 16.11 13.62 14.91
#